data_0475f1f081a9c96e96d58fc89a6c6536
#
_entry.id   0475f1f081a9c96e96d58fc89a6c6536
#
_cell.length_a   1.000
_cell.length_b   1.000
_cell.length_c   1.000
_cell.angle_alpha   90.00
_cell.angle_beta   90.00
_cell.angle_gamma   90.00
#
_symmetry.space_group_name_H-M   'P 1'
#
loop_
_entity.id
_entity.type
_entity.pdbx_description
1 polymer ?
#
loop_
_entity_poly.entity_id
_entity_poly.type
_entity_poly.pdbx_seq_one_letter_code
_entity_poly.pdbx_strand_id
1 'polypeptide(L)'
;MKNIKVGVIGCGYWGPNLIRNFSENHLTDITHACDLDSEKLERIKLRYPSVTTTANYREMLKNKNIQVVAIATPVNTHYRLAKDALEAGKHVFIEKPITSSVKDAEKLIEIAERKNLFIFVDHIFIYTGAIKRIKEFISSEGLGDIYYFDSVRVNLGLFQHDINVIWDLAPHDISIMDYIITEKPVSVVAVGASHAQSGIEDIAYINVNFKNSLIAHFHLNWLSPVKIRRIIIGGNKKMIVFDDLDPADKVKIYDKGIMLSKTSKKVVYQNIIQYRIGDMYAPKIDNTEALKIALTHLADCIMNKKRPITDGESGLRVVRILEAADRSIKKGGIKIAL
;
A
#
# COMPACT_ATOMS: atom_id res chain seq x y z
N MET A 1 -11.32 27.50 -10.85
CA MET A 1 -11.01 27.15 -9.42
C MET A 1 -9.53 27.38 -9.18
N LYS A 2 -9.07 27.79 -7.98
CA LYS A 2 -7.65 27.89 -7.69
C LYS A 2 -7.09 26.48 -7.49
N ASN A 3 -5.96 26.18 -8.13
CA ASN A 3 -5.25 24.92 -7.94
C ASN A 3 -4.80 24.73 -6.49
N ILE A 4 -4.76 23.48 -6.03
CA ILE A 4 -4.27 23.10 -4.71
C ILE A 4 -2.74 23.31 -4.68
N LYS A 5 -2.28 24.13 -3.76
CA LYS A 5 -0.86 24.43 -3.59
C LYS A 5 -0.18 23.35 -2.74
N VAL A 6 0.89 22.78 -3.27
CA VAL A 6 1.59 21.64 -2.67
C VAL A 6 3.04 22.00 -2.32
N GLY A 7 3.50 21.55 -1.16
CA GLY A 7 4.90 21.49 -0.79
C GLY A 7 5.35 20.05 -0.60
N VAL A 8 6.56 19.71 -1.04
CA VAL A 8 7.14 18.36 -0.89
C VAL A 8 8.30 18.40 0.09
N ILE A 9 8.32 17.47 1.06
CA ILE A 9 9.45 17.24 1.97
C ILE A 9 10.08 15.90 1.62
N GLY A 10 11.38 15.92 1.31
CA GLY A 10 12.14 14.79 0.81
C GLY A 10 12.23 14.79 -0.72
N CYS A 11 13.44 15.04 -1.23
CA CYS A 11 13.77 15.04 -2.67
C CYS A 11 14.69 13.84 -3.04
N GLY A 12 14.58 12.74 -2.28
CA GLY A 12 15.32 11.50 -2.52
C GLY A 12 14.79 10.72 -3.72
N TYR A 13 14.62 9.41 -3.58
CA TYR A 13 14.20 8.53 -4.68
C TYR A 13 12.76 8.83 -5.17
N TRP A 14 11.80 8.99 -4.25
CA TRP A 14 10.38 9.21 -4.60
C TRP A 14 10.00 10.69 -4.77
N GLY A 15 10.66 11.59 -4.05
CA GLY A 15 10.33 13.02 -4.09
C GLY A 15 10.25 13.61 -5.50
N PRO A 16 11.23 13.37 -6.41
CA PRO A 16 11.15 13.84 -7.78
C PRO A 16 9.95 13.30 -8.56
N ASN A 17 9.49 12.06 -8.28
CA ASN A 17 8.30 11.50 -8.90
C ASN A 17 7.02 12.19 -8.42
N LEU A 18 6.93 12.51 -7.11
CA LEU A 18 5.83 13.29 -6.56
C LEU A 18 5.81 14.70 -7.16
N ILE A 19 6.95 15.37 -7.19
CA ILE A 19 7.07 16.73 -7.77
C ILE A 19 6.63 16.74 -9.23
N ARG A 20 7.07 15.76 -10.04
CA ARG A 20 6.64 15.62 -11.43
C ARG A 20 5.13 15.46 -11.55
N ASN A 21 4.57 14.50 -10.84
CA ASN A 21 3.14 14.21 -10.93
C ASN A 21 2.26 15.37 -10.40
N PHE A 22 2.66 16.06 -9.32
CA PHE A 22 1.96 17.26 -8.87
C PHE A 22 2.08 18.42 -9.86
N SER A 23 3.21 18.54 -10.54
CA SER A 23 3.44 19.59 -11.57
C SER A 23 2.63 19.33 -12.85
N GLU A 24 2.45 18.07 -13.23
CA GLU A 24 1.70 17.68 -14.43
C GLU A 24 0.18 17.60 -14.19
N ASN A 25 -0.27 17.62 -12.95
CA ASN A 25 -1.68 17.55 -12.59
C ASN A 25 -2.33 18.94 -12.67
N HIS A 26 -3.33 19.09 -13.52
CA HIS A 26 -4.03 20.37 -13.74
C HIS A 26 -4.80 20.91 -12.53
N LEU A 27 -4.97 20.14 -11.47
CA LEU A 27 -5.66 20.53 -10.22
C LEU A 27 -4.70 20.96 -9.12
N THR A 28 -3.38 20.79 -9.32
CA THR A 28 -2.38 21.06 -8.30
C THR A 28 -1.25 21.94 -8.83
N ASP A 29 -0.65 22.73 -7.94
CA ASP A 29 0.55 23.52 -8.23
C ASP A 29 1.62 23.17 -7.19
N ILE A 30 2.73 22.61 -7.64
CA ILE A 30 3.90 22.45 -6.78
C ILE A 30 4.57 23.82 -6.56
N THR A 31 4.68 24.24 -5.31
CA THR A 31 5.21 25.57 -4.96
C THR A 31 6.51 25.51 -4.19
N HIS A 32 6.71 24.45 -3.39
CA HIS A 32 7.88 24.32 -2.52
C HIS A 32 8.41 22.90 -2.54
N ALA A 33 9.75 22.79 -2.43
CA ALA A 33 10.45 21.52 -2.19
C ALA A 33 11.45 21.73 -1.05
N CYS A 34 11.50 20.76 -0.13
CA CYS A 34 12.37 20.78 1.03
C CYS A 34 13.20 19.48 1.10
N ASP A 35 14.51 19.62 1.25
CA ASP A 35 15.44 18.52 1.58
C ASP A 35 16.61 19.09 2.38
N LEU A 36 17.27 18.25 3.18
CA LEU A 36 18.48 18.66 3.88
C LEU A 36 19.71 18.69 2.97
N ASP A 37 19.64 18.02 1.83
CA ASP A 37 20.67 17.90 0.82
C ASP A 37 20.51 18.99 -0.24
N SER A 38 21.45 19.94 -0.27
CA SER A 38 21.45 21.08 -1.20
C SER A 38 21.57 20.65 -2.67
N GLU A 39 22.31 19.59 -2.98
CA GLU A 39 22.45 19.10 -4.36
C GLU A 39 21.12 18.60 -4.92
N LYS A 40 20.32 17.91 -4.08
CA LYS A 40 18.97 17.49 -4.48
C LYS A 40 18.07 18.68 -4.74
N LEU A 41 18.16 19.71 -3.90
CA LEU A 41 17.39 20.95 -4.08
C LEU A 41 17.78 21.70 -5.36
N GLU A 42 19.07 21.77 -5.68
CA GLU A 42 19.56 22.36 -6.93
C GLU A 42 19.01 21.63 -8.16
N ARG A 43 19.03 20.28 -8.17
CA ARG A 43 18.44 19.47 -9.26
C ARG A 43 16.95 19.77 -9.42
N ILE A 44 16.20 19.91 -8.33
CA ILE A 44 14.78 20.27 -8.39
C ILE A 44 14.62 21.69 -8.94
N LYS A 45 15.43 22.66 -8.48
CA LYS A 45 15.37 24.04 -8.93
C LYS A 45 15.69 24.21 -10.41
N LEU A 46 16.66 23.45 -10.92
CA LEU A 46 17.00 23.45 -12.36
C LEU A 46 15.84 22.93 -13.21
N ARG A 47 15.16 21.86 -12.75
CA ARG A 47 14.06 21.26 -13.51
C ARG A 47 12.73 22.00 -13.35
N TYR A 48 12.53 22.63 -12.21
CA TYR A 48 11.31 23.37 -11.84
C TYR A 48 11.66 24.77 -11.31
N PRO A 49 12.01 25.73 -12.19
CA PRO A 49 12.50 27.06 -11.78
C PRO A 49 11.51 27.87 -10.92
N SER A 50 10.20 27.62 -11.05
CA SER A 50 9.15 28.27 -10.25
C SER A 50 9.04 27.73 -8.82
N VAL A 51 9.60 26.54 -8.53
CA VAL A 51 9.54 25.92 -7.21
C VAL A 51 10.53 26.60 -6.27
N THR A 52 10.05 27.02 -5.10
CA THR A 52 10.91 27.52 -4.02
C THR A 52 11.54 26.34 -3.29
N THR A 53 12.87 26.33 -3.17
CA THR A 53 13.61 25.30 -2.45
C THR A 53 14.06 25.79 -1.08
N THR A 54 14.03 24.93 -0.06
CA THR A 54 14.48 25.25 1.30
C THR A 54 15.01 24.01 2.01
N ALA A 55 15.97 24.18 2.92
CA ALA A 55 16.40 23.11 3.82
C ALA A 55 15.56 23.05 5.11
N ASN A 56 14.68 24.02 5.33
CA ASN A 56 13.89 24.13 6.55
C ASN A 56 12.39 23.95 6.28
N TYR A 57 11.88 22.75 6.48
CA TYR A 57 10.44 22.46 6.27
C TYR A 57 9.51 23.32 7.13
N ARG A 58 9.95 23.80 8.31
CA ARG A 58 9.12 24.65 9.17
C ARG A 58 8.86 26.02 8.56
N GLU A 59 9.81 26.55 7.78
CA GLU A 59 9.57 27.77 6.99
C GLU A 59 8.51 27.53 5.92
N MET A 60 8.59 26.39 5.23
CA MET A 60 7.58 25.99 4.26
C MET A 60 6.19 25.88 4.90
N LEU A 61 6.09 25.29 6.10
CA LEU A 61 4.81 25.12 6.81
C LEU A 61 4.16 26.46 7.20
N LYS A 62 4.93 27.53 7.43
CA LYS A 62 4.41 28.88 7.71
C LYS A 62 3.68 29.51 6.51
N ASN A 63 3.93 29.03 5.30
CA ASN A 63 3.26 29.55 4.10
C ASN A 63 1.78 29.14 4.10
N LYS A 64 0.90 30.12 4.33
CA LYS A 64 -0.55 29.92 4.39
C LYS A 64 -1.17 29.46 3.06
N ASN A 65 -0.49 29.69 1.94
CA ASN A 65 -0.99 29.29 0.63
C ASN A 65 -0.82 27.78 0.37
N ILE A 66 0.12 27.10 1.02
CA ILE A 66 0.28 25.65 0.91
C ILE A 66 -0.90 24.98 1.61
N GLN A 67 -1.58 24.11 0.90
CA GLN A 67 -2.74 23.35 1.39
C GLN A 67 -2.38 21.89 1.69
N VAL A 68 -1.43 21.33 0.92
CA VAL A 68 -0.98 19.92 1.04
C VAL A 68 0.53 19.88 1.26
N VAL A 69 0.96 19.05 2.17
CA VAL A 69 2.36 18.68 2.35
C VAL A 69 2.53 17.22 2.00
N ALA A 70 3.35 16.94 0.97
CA ALA A 70 3.74 15.59 0.59
C ALA A 70 5.06 15.22 1.27
N ILE A 71 5.11 14.07 1.93
CA ILE A 71 6.26 13.60 2.72
C ILE A 71 6.82 12.34 2.08
N ALA A 72 8.07 12.43 1.58
CA ALA A 72 8.80 11.36 0.91
C ALA A 72 10.19 11.18 1.53
N THR A 73 10.23 11.05 2.84
CA THR A 73 11.43 10.90 3.67
C THR A 73 11.51 9.49 4.29
N PRO A 74 12.57 9.09 4.98
CA PRO A 74 12.60 7.84 5.73
C PRO A 74 11.48 7.75 6.77
N VAL A 75 10.93 6.54 6.96
CA VAL A 75 9.72 6.29 7.78
C VAL A 75 9.84 6.77 9.24
N ASN A 76 11.03 6.72 9.81
CA ASN A 76 11.31 7.19 11.17
C ASN A 76 11.05 8.71 11.36
N THR A 77 10.97 9.47 10.28
CA THR A 77 10.67 10.91 10.30
C THR A 77 9.19 11.22 10.05
N HIS A 78 8.43 10.27 9.53
CA HIS A 78 7.05 10.46 9.05
C HIS A 78 6.14 11.05 10.12
N TYR A 79 6.13 10.45 11.33
CA TYR A 79 5.28 10.92 12.42
C TYR A 79 5.51 12.40 12.73
N ARG A 80 6.76 12.81 12.93
CA ARG A 80 7.10 14.20 13.29
C ARG A 80 6.69 15.17 12.18
N LEU A 81 7.04 14.87 10.94
CA LEU A 81 6.77 15.76 9.81
C LEU A 81 5.27 15.87 9.52
N ALA A 82 4.55 14.75 9.56
CA ALA A 82 3.11 14.72 9.36
C ALA A 82 2.38 15.46 10.50
N LYS A 83 2.79 15.25 11.75
CA LYS A 83 2.24 15.97 12.90
C LYS A 83 2.43 17.48 12.74
N ASP A 84 3.65 17.95 12.48
CA ASP A 84 3.94 19.38 12.31
C ASP A 84 3.13 19.98 11.14
N ALA A 85 2.95 19.24 10.03
CA ALA A 85 2.14 19.66 8.90
C ALA A 85 0.64 19.76 9.25
N LEU A 86 0.08 18.74 9.90
CA LEU A 86 -1.31 18.75 10.37
C LEU A 86 -1.55 19.87 11.38
N GLU A 87 -0.63 20.08 12.34
CA GLU A 87 -0.73 21.15 13.32
C GLU A 87 -0.68 22.54 12.65
N ALA A 88 0.06 22.68 11.54
CA ALA A 88 0.08 23.88 10.71
C ALA A 88 -1.15 24.03 9.79
N GLY A 89 -2.17 23.15 9.91
CA GLY A 89 -3.40 23.21 9.15
C GLY A 89 -3.27 22.74 7.69
N LYS A 90 -2.33 21.82 7.40
CA LYS A 90 -2.10 21.27 6.06
C LYS A 90 -2.64 19.84 5.97
N HIS A 91 -3.27 19.49 4.85
CA HIS A 91 -3.48 18.09 4.48
C HIS A 91 -2.12 17.42 4.26
N VAL A 92 -2.05 16.12 4.51
CA VAL A 92 -0.81 15.36 4.38
C VAL A 92 -0.97 14.25 3.34
N PHE A 93 -0.06 14.22 2.37
CA PHE A 93 0.22 13.04 1.55
C PHE A 93 1.51 12.42 2.08
N ILE A 94 1.53 11.13 2.38
CA ILE A 94 2.67 10.51 3.04
C ILE A 94 3.04 9.17 2.40
N GLU A 95 4.33 8.98 2.15
CA GLU A 95 4.86 7.70 1.70
C GLU A 95 4.55 6.56 2.68
N LYS A 96 4.44 5.37 2.10
CA LYS A 96 4.24 4.15 2.89
C LYS A 96 5.52 3.73 3.66
N PRO A 97 5.35 3.12 4.82
CA PRO A 97 4.14 3.08 5.65
C PRO A 97 3.88 4.42 6.33
N ILE A 98 2.64 4.70 6.71
CA ILE A 98 2.25 5.99 7.32
C ILE A 98 3.14 6.38 8.50
N THR A 99 3.49 5.43 9.37
CA THR A 99 4.40 5.57 10.52
C THR A 99 5.10 4.25 10.79
N SER A 100 6.07 4.26 11.70
CA SER A 100 6.77 3.08 12.20
C SER A 100 6.09 2.41 13.41
N SER A 101 4.94 2.92 13.88
CA SER A 101 4.18 2.34 14.98
C SER A 101 2.68 2.62 14.87
N VAL A 102 1.87 1.70 15.40
CA VAL A 102 0.42 1.85 15.54
C VAL A 102 0.07 3.10 16.36
N LYS A 103 0.73 3.30 17.48
CA LYS A 103 0.50 4.45 18.39
C LYS A 103 0.68 5.80 17.69
N ASP A 104 1.67 5.92 16.83
CA ASP A 104 1.93 7.17 16.12
C ASP A 104 0.93 7.39 14.97
N ALA A 105 0.51 6.33 14.28
CA ALA A 105 -0.55 6.41 13.29
C ALA A 105 -1.88 6.87 13.91
N GLU A 106 -2.28 6.29 15.05
CA GLU A 106 -3.49 6.67 15.80
C GLU A 106 -3.46 8.15 16.19
N LYS A 107 -2.33 8.66 16.70
CA LYS A 107 -2.18 10.09 17.03
C LYS A 107 -2.29 11.01 15.81
N LEU A 108 -1.73 10.61 14.66
CA LEU A 108 -1.86 11.41 13.43
C LEU A 108 -3.32 11.49 12.97
N ILE A 109 -4.04 10.38 13.04
CA ILE A 109 -5.47 10.31 12.70
C ILE A 109 -6.28 11.22 13.63
N GLU A 110 -6.06 11.14 14.94
CA GLU A 110 -6.72 12.01 15.93
C GLU A 110 -6.49 13.51 15.64
N ILE A 111 -5.25 13.89 15.32
CA ILE A 111 -4.94 15.29 14.95
C ILE A 111 -5.66 15.69 13.67
N ALA A 112 -5.64 14.85 12.64
CA ALA A 112 -6.27 15.12 11.37
C ALA A 112 -7.80 15.29 11.51
N GLU A 113 -8.46 14.42 12.28
CA GLU A 113 -9.89 14.49 12.57
C GLU A 113 -10.26 15.76 13.33
N ARG A 114 -9.54 16.07 14.42
CA ARG A 114 -9.75 17.30 15.21
C ARG A 114 -9.64 18.58 14.37
N LYS A 115 -8.78 18.57 13.35
CA LYS A 115 -8.53 19.73 12.47
C LYS A 115 -9.32 19.69 11.17
N ASN A 116 -10.14 18.67 10.93
CA ASN A 116 -10.84 18.44 9.66
C ASN A 116 -9.89 18.41 8.46
N LEU A 117 -8.76 17.72 8.62
CA LEU A 117 -7.74 17.54 7.59
C LEU A 117 -7.71 16.08 7.12
N PHE A 118 -7.20 15.87 5.90
CA PHE A 118 -7.02 14.55 5.35
C PHE A 118 -5.57 14.09 5.44
N ILE A 119 -5.40 12.80 5.71
CA ILE A 119 -4.16 12.05 5.49
C ILE A 119 -4.39 11.14 4.31
N PHE A 120 -3.48 11.17 3.33
CA PHE A 120 -3.42 10.27 2.19
C PHE A 120 -2.13 9.47 2.31
N VAL A 121 -2.24 8.16 2.39
CA VAL A 121 -1.08 7.27 2.40
C VAL A 121 -0.80 6.79 0.99
N ASP A 122 0.46 6.81 0.55
CA ASP A 122 0.84 6.38 -0.80
C ASP A 122 0.79 4.86 -0.98
N HIS A 123 -0.40 4.31 -0.86
CA HIS A 123 -0.71 2.93 -1.24
C HIS A 123 -0.94 2.85 -2.75
N ILE A 124 0.08 3.16 -3.52
CA ILE A 124 0.03 3.39 -4.97
C ILE A 124 -0.63 2.26 -5.76
N PHE A 125 -0.43 1.00 -5.37
CA PHE A 125 -0.97 -0.16 -6.10
C PHE A 125 -2.50 -0.19 -6.15
N ILE A 126 -3.20 0.35 -5.16
CA ILE A 126 -4.66 0.44 -5.13
C ILE A 126 -5.20 1.25 -6.31
N TYR A 127 -4.41 2.20 -6.82
CA TYR A 127 -4.78 3.06 -7.94
C TYR A 127 -4.44 2.46 -9.31
N THR A 128 -3.74 1.31 -9.38
CA THR A 128 -3.47 0.63 -10.66
C THR A 128 -4.77 0.10 -11.27
N GLY A 129 -4.88 0.17 -12.59
CA GLY A 129 -6.04 -0.39 -13.29
C GLY A 129 -6.23 -1.89 -13.05
N ALA A 130 -5.13 -2.62 -12.84
CA ALA A 130 -5.16 -4.04 -12.51
C ALA A 130 -5.90 -4.30 -11.18
N ILE A 131 -5.51 -3.63 -10.11
CA ILE A 131 -6.12 -3.82 -8.78
C ILE A 131 -7.56 -3.31 -8.75
N LYS A 132 -7.87 -2.20 -9.41
CA LYS A 132 -9.25 -1.73 -9.60
C LYS A 132 -10.11 -2.77 -10.29
N ARG A 133 -9.59 -3.35 -11.38
CA ARG A 133 -10.31 -4.40 -12.13
C ARG A 133 -10.55 -5.65 -11.30
N ILE A 134 -9.59 -6.07 -10.49
CA ILE A 134 -9.74 -7.17 -9.53
C ILE A 134 -10.83 -6.84 -8.50
N LYS A 135 -10.81 -5.63 -7.92
CA LYS A 135 -11.83 -5.20 -6.94
C LYS A 135 -13.24 -5.20 -7.54
N GLU A 136 -13.40 -4.67 -8.75
CA GLU A 136 -14.67 -4.68 -9.48
C GLU A 136 -15.18 -6.10 -9.68
N PHE A 137 -14.30 -7.01 -10.13
CA PHE A 137 -14.65 -8.41 -10.36
C PHE A 137 -15.08 -9.11 -9.08
N ILE A 138 -14.39 -8.89 -7.97
CA ILE A 138 -14.74 -9.46 -6.67
C ILE A 138 -16.05 -8.87 -6.16
N SER A 139 -16.24 -7.54 -6.27
CA SER A 139 -17.45 -6.86 -5.83
C SER A 139 -18.70 -7.28 -6.60
N SER A 140 -18.57 -7.77 -7.85
CA SER A 140 -19.66 -8.35 -8.64
C SER A 140 -19.92 -9.83 -8.35
N GLU A 141 -19.40 -10.35 -7.23
CA GLU A 141 -19.46 -11.76 -6.82
C GLU A 141 -18.89 -12.77 -7.84
N GLY A 142 -18.06 -12.25 -8.74
CA GLY A 142 -17.45 -13.09 -9.80
C GLY A 142 -16.51 -14.17 -9.27
N LEU A 143 -15.89 -13.93 -8.10
CA LEU A 143 -14.99 -14.88 -7.43
C LEU A 143 -15.74 -15.80 -6.46
N GLY A 144 -16.91 -15.38 -5.94
CA GLY A 144 -17.62 -16.01 -4.83
C GLY A 144 -16.91 -15.75 -3.49
N ASP A 145 -17.03 -16.70 -2.55
CA ASP A 145 -16.34 -16.63 -1.26
C ASP A 145 -14.83 -16.77 -1.47
N ILE A 146 -14.05 -15.85 -0.91
CA ILE A 146 -12.59 -15.90 -0.99
C ILE A 146 -12.06 -16.91 0.04
N TYR A 147 -11.26 -17.88 -0.42
CA TYR A 147 -10.65 -18.89 0.44
C TYR A 147 -9.23 -18.48 0.86
N TYR A 148 -8.46 -17.91 -0.07
CA TYR A 148 -7.10 -17.49 0.21
C TYR A 148 -6.65 -16.31 -0.65
N PHE A 149 -5.68 -15.60 -0.11
CA PHE A 149 -4.91 -14.54 -0.78
C PHE A 149 -3.43 -14.86 -0.59
N ASP A 150 -2.73 -15.18 -1.66
CA ASP A 150 -1.33 -15.59 -1.63
C ASP A 150 -0.48 -14.58 -2.41
N SER A 151 0.50 -13.96 -1.74
CA SER A 151 1.36 -12.92 -2.30
C SER A 151 2.82 -13.32 -2.21
N VAL A 152 3.53 -13.12 -3.32
CA VAL A 152 4.97 -13.28 -3.42
C VAL A 152 5.56 -11.96 -3.92
N ARG A 153 6.38 -11.32 -3.09
CA ARG A 153 7.14 -10.12 -3.45
C ARG A 153 8.60 -10.32 -3.09
N VAL A 154 9.38 -10.71 -4.07
CA VAL A 154 10.78 -11.10 -3.90
C VAL A 154 11.65 -10.51 -5.01
N ASN A 155 12.88 -10.16 -4.67
CA ASN A 155 13.91 -9.70 -5.61
C ASN A 155 15.28 -9.68 -4.91
N LEU A 156 16.37 -9.66 -5.68
CA LEU A 156 17.66 -9.23 -5.15
C LEU A 156 17.59 -7.70 -5.02
N GLY A 157 17.23 -7.22 -3.83
CA GLY A 157 16.83 -5.85 -3.57
C GLY A 157 17.96 -4.96 -3.07
N LEU A 158 17.63 -3.67 -2.94
CA LEU A 158 18.42 -2.73 -2.16
C LEU A 158 18.14 -3.00 -0.68
N PHE A 159 19.12 -3.52 0.03
CA PHE A 159 19.03 -3.70 1.47
C PHE A 159 18.86 -2.36 2.16
N GLN A 160 17.83 -2.26 2.99
CA GLN A 160 17.63 -1.10 3.85
C GLN A 160 18.42 -1.32 5.16
N HIS A 161 18.92 -0.24 5.74
CA HIS A 161 19.70 -0.31 6.98
C HIS A 161 18.87 0.01 8.24
N ASP A 162 17.70 0.57 8.05
CA ASP A 162 16.84 1.12 9.09
C ASP A 162 15.50 0.38 9.26
N ILE A 163 15.12 -0.46 8.30
CA ILE A 163 13.90 -1.27 8.32
C ILE A 163 14.18 -2.67 7.78
N ASN A 164 13.39 -3.66 8.17
CA ASN A 164 13.48 -5.02 7.64
C ASN A 164 12.61 -5.21 6.38
N VAL A 165 12.72 -6.40 5.76
CA VAL A 165 11.99 -6.75 4.53
C VAL A 165 10.47 -6.63 4.66
N ILE A 166 9.94 -6.80 5.88
CA ILE A 166 8.49 -6.69 6.14
C ILE A 166 8.05 -5.24 5.95
N TRP A 167 8.70 -4.29 6.62
CA TRP A 167 8.33 -2.87 6.56
C TRP A 167 8.60 -2.24 5.20
N ASP A 168 9.54 -2.78 4.42
CA ASP A 168 9.81 -2.30 3.07
C ASP A 168 8.79 -2.85 2.04
N LEU A 169 8.61 -4.17 1.98
CA LEU A 169 7.88 -4.81 0.89
C LEU A 169 6.40 -5.07 1.22
N ALA A 170 6.07 -5.51 2.44
CA ALA A 170 4.72 -5.93 2.80
C ALA A 170 3.65 -4.83 2.72
N PRO A 171 3.92 -3.54 3.00
CA PRO A 171 2.90 -2.49 2.97
C PRO A 171 2.13 -2.45 1.65
N HIS A 172 2.78 -2.73 0.52
CA HIS A 172 2.16 -2.75 -0.79
C HIS A 172 1.10 -3.84 -0.90
N ASP A 173 1.46 -5.08 -0.56
CA ASP A 173 0.58 -6.23 -0.75
C ASP A 173 -0.48 -6.34 0.36
N ILE A 174 -0.15 -5.90 1.58
CA ILE A 174 -1.12 -5.78 2.67
C ILE A 174 -2.16 -4.72 2.33
N SER A 175 -1.78 -3.58 1.74
CA SER A 175 -2.74 -2.57 1.32
C SER A 175 -3.64 -3.04 0.18
N ILE A 176 -3.14 -3.86 -0.75
CA ILE A 176 -3.95 -4.52 -1.78
C ILE A 176 -4.95 -5.49 -1.13
N MET A 177 -4.49 -6.33 -0.20
CA MET A 177 -5.35 -7.25 0.55
C MET A 177 -6.45 -6.49 1.29
N ASP A 178 -6.11 -5.46 2.07
CA ASP A 178 -7.06 -4.63 2.83
C ASP A 178 -8.09 -3.94 1.92
N TYR A 179 -7.68 -3.50 0.72
CA TYR A 179 -8.57 -2.90 -0.25
C TYR A 179 -9.53 -3.90 -0.90
N ILE A 180 -9.06 -5.12 -1.16
CA ILE A 180 -9.84 -6.17 -1.86
C ILE A 180 -10.75 -6.90 -0.90
N ILE A 181 -10.24 -7.33 0.25
CA ILE A 181 -10.94 -8.15 1.25
C ILE A 181 -11.64 -7.24 2.25
N THR A 182 -12.95 -7.40 2.36
CA THR A 182 -13.80 -6.57 3.25
C THR A 182 -13.83 -7.08 4.69
N GLU A 183 -13.55 -8.37 4.90
CA GLU A 183 -13.45 -8.98 6.21
C GLU A 183 -12.27 -8.43 7.00
N LYS A 184 -12.44 -8.31 8.31
CA LYS A 184 -11.37 -7.85 9.19
C LYS A 184 -10.47 -9.02 9.59
N PRO A 185 -9.15 -8.89 9.47
CA PRO A 185 -8.22 -9.87 9.97
C PRO A 185 -8.29 -9.96 11.50
N VAL A 186 -8.01 -11.14 12.06
CA VAL A 186 -8.10 -11.38 13.51
C VAL A 186 -6.76 -11.70 14.16
N SER A 187 -5.79 -12.18 13.39
CA SER A 187 -4.46 -12.48 13.93
C SER A 187 -3.40 -12.61 12.85
N VAL A 188 -2.16 -12.49 13.26
CA VAL A 188 -0.96 -12.64 12.44
C VAL A 188 -0.04 -13.69 13.06
N VAL A 189 0.56 -14.51 12.19
CA VAL A 189 1.72 -15.37 12.49
C VAL A 189 2.80 -15.03 11.49
N ALA A 190 4.03 -14.79 11.94
CA ALA A 190 5.13 -14.49 11.04
C ALA A 190 6.43 -15.15 11.51
N VAL A 191 7.24 -15.55 10.54
CA VAL A 191 8.61 -16.03 10.75
C VAL A 191 9.54 -15.27 9.80
N GLY A 192 10.76 -15.03 10.23
CA GLY A 192 11.75 -14.30 9.44
C GLY A 192 13.17 -14.72 9.83
N ALA A 193 14.11 -14.42 8.95
CA ALA A 193 15.52 -14.68 9.16
C ALA A 193 16.37 -13.51 8.65
N SER A 194 17.51 -13.29 9.29
CA SER A 194 18.50 -12.26 8.99
C SER A 194 19.81 -12.94 8.54
N HIS A 195 20.21 -12.75 7.30
CA HIS A 195 21.41 -13.35 6.72
C HIS A 195 22.49 -12.29 6.40
N ALA A 196 22.07 -11.16 5.83
CA ALA A 196 23.00 -10.10 5.42
C ALA A 196 23.40 -9.18 6.56
N GLN A 197 22.47 -8.84 7.46
CA GLN A 197 22.71 -7.97 8.60
C GLN A 197 21.96 -8.48 9.82
N SER A 198 22.68 -8.74 10.92
CA SER A 198 22.10 -9.25 12.17
C SER A 198 21.01 -8.32 12.69
N GLY A 199 19.84 -8.89 13.02
CA GLY A 199 18.72 -8.17 13.60
C GLY A 199 17.82 -7.44 12.59
N ILE A 200 18.12 -7.54 11.29
CA ILE A 200 17.25 -7.02 10.21
C ILE A 200 16.89 -8.21 9.30
N GLU A 201 15.63 -8.64 9.38
CA GLU A 201 15.13 -9.74 8.56
C GLU A 201 15.17 -9.37 7.07
N ASP A 202 15.81 -10.25 6.27
CA ASP A 202 15.92 -10.15 4.82
C ASP A 202 15.02 -11.14 4.08
N ILE A 203 14.48 -12.13 4.82
CA ILE A 203 13.43 -13.05 4.37
C ILE A 203 12.35 -13.11 5.46
N ALA A 204 11.09 -13.06 5.06
CA ALA A 204 9.96 -13.24 5.96
C ALA A 204 8.75 -13.88 5.28
N TYR A 205 7.99 -14.63 6.08
CA TYR A 205 6.71 -15.21 5.73
C TYR A 205 5.68 -14.76 6.75
N ILE A 206 4.55 -14.21 6.27
CA ILE A 206 3.47 -13.70 7.11
C ILE A 206 2.19 -14.42 6.76
N ASN A 207 1.46 -14.93 7.75
CA ASN A 207 0.10 -15.44 7.61
C ASN A 207 -0.85 -14.53 8.39
N VAL A 208 -1.84 -13.99 7.70
CA VAL A 208 -2.93 -13.21 8.28
C VAL A 208 -4.19 -14.06 8.26
N ASN A 209 -4.81 -14.25 9.42
CA ASN A 209 -5.98 -15.10 9.57
C ASN A 209 -7.25 -14.26 9.76
N PHE A 210 -8.36 -14.74 9.23
CA PHE A 210 -9.70 -14.17 9.32
C PHE A 210 -10.67 -15.10 10.04
N LYS A 211 -11.86 -14.60 10.41
CA LYS A 211 -12.85 -15.42 11.13
C LYS A 211 -13.46 -16.54 10.30
N ASN A 212 -13.61 -16.33 8.99
CA ASN A 212 -14.29 -17.21 8.04
C ASN A 212 -13.37 -18.24 7.37
N SER A 213 -12.27 -18.62 8.01
CA SER A 213 -11.25 -19.54 7.48
C SER A 213 -10.48 -19.04 6.26
N LEU A 214 -10.68 -17.78 5.85
CA LEU A 214 -9.80 -17.12 4.88
C LEU A 214 -8.41 -16.94 5.47
N ILE A 215 -7.40 -17.21 4.68
CA ILE A 215 -5.99 -16.99 5.02
C ILE A 215 -5.36 -16.12 3.96
N ALA A 216 -4.61 -15.10 4.37
CA ALA A 216 -3.71 -14.39 3.49
C ALA A 216 -2.25 -14.71 3.84
N HIS A 217 -1.46 -15.06 2.83
CA HIS A 217 -0.05 -15.40 2.97
C HIS A 217 0.82 -14.41 2.19
N PHE A 218 1.98 -14.02 2.78
CA PHE A 218 2.94 -13.13 2.15
C PHE A 218 4.32 -13.72 2.25
N HIS A 219 4.97 -13.93 1.11
CA HIS A 219 6.38 -14.28 0.99
C HIS A 219 7.18 -13.04 0.56
N LEU A 220 8.07 -12.59 1.43
CA LEU A 220 8.88 -11.39 1.27
C LEU A 220 10.36 -11.77 1.32
N ASN A 221 11.16 -11.32 0.35
CA ASN A 221 12.55 -11.75 0.29
C ASN A 221 13.41 -10.76 -0.51
N TRP A 222 14.51 -10.29 0.07
CA TRP A 222 15.53 -9.48 -0.61
C TRP A 222 16.65 -10.29 -1.26
N LEU A 223 16.73 -11.60 -0.98
CA LEU A 223 17.81 -12.49 -1.44
C LEU A 223 17.44 -13.35 -2.65
N SER A 224 16.28 -13.09 -3.28
CA SER A 224 15.82 -13.90 -4.41
C SER A 224 16.60 -13.56 -5.68
N PRO A 225 17.10 -14.57 -6.41
CA PRO A 225 17.81 -14.34 -7.69
C PRO A 225 16.86 -13.86 -8.82
N VAL A 226 15.57 -14.00 -8.61
CA VAL A 226 14.53 -13.57 -9.56
C VAL A 226 13.61 -12.55 -8.90
N LYS A 227 13.15 -11.60 -9.69
CA LYS A 227 12.12 -10.63 -9.25
C LYS A 227 10.74 -11.21 -9.51
N ILE A 228 9.93 -11.37 -8.46
CA ILE A 228 8.53 -11.80 -8.56
C ILE A 228 7.66 -10.81 -7.79
N ARG A 229 6.55 -10.40 -8.41
CA ARG A 229 5.49 -9.60 -7.78
C ARG A 229 4.16 -10.19 -8.22
N ARG A 230 3.72 -11.23 -7.54
CA ARG A 230 2.54 -12.00 -7.92
C ARG A 230 1.60 -12.18 -6.76
N ILE A 231 0.30 -12.04 -7.04
CA ILE A 231 -0.78 -12.33 -6.11
C ILE A 231 -1.71 -13.36 -6.75
N ILE A 232 -2.09 -14.37 -5.97
CA ILE A 232 -3.11 -15.35 -6.33
C ILE A 232 -4.27 -15.22 -5.35
N ILE A 233 -5.49 -15.11 -5.88
CA ILE A 233 -6.71 -15.03 -5.06
C ILE A 233 -7.59 -16.19 -5.46
N GLY A 234 -7.80 -17.14 -4.55
CA GLY A 234 -8.67 -18.27 -4.76
C GLY A 234 -10.04 -18.08 -4.16
N GLY A 235 -11.08 -18.25 -4.96
CA GLY A 235 -12.46 -18.24 -4.53
C GLY A 235 -13.16 -19.56 -4.86
N ASN A 236 -14.39 -19.72 -4.34
CA ASN A 236 -15.19 -20.94 -4.58
C ASN A 236 -15.72 -21.02 -6.02
N LYS A 237 -15.86 -19.89 -6.71
CA LYS A 237 -16.33 -19.86 -8.10
C LYS A 237 -15.18 -19.76 -9.11
N LYS A 238 -14.19 -18.90 -8.89
CA LYS A 238 -13.08 -18.63 -9.81
C LYS A 238 -11.81 -18.33 -9.05
N MET A 239 -10.69 -18.18 -9.79
CA MET A 239 -9.40 -17.80 -9.23
C MET A 239 -8.80 -16.68 -10.05
N ILE A 240 -8.02 -15.82 -9.42
CA ILE A 240 -7.34 -14.70 -10.06
C ILE A 240 -5.84 -14.86 -9.85
N VAL A 241 -5.07 -14.62 -10.91
CA VAL A 241 -3.62 -14.40 -10.84
C VAL A 241 -3.35 -12.96 -11.28
N PHE A 242 -2.73 -12.20 -10.40
CA PHE A 242 -2.16 -10.89 -10.71
C PHE A 242 -0.64 -11.01 -10.73
N ASP A 243 -0.02 -10.62 -11.84
CA ASP A 243 1.43 -10.54 -11.99
C ASP A 243 1.79 -9.11 -12.43
N ASP A 244 2.38 -8.33 -11.49
CA ASP A 244 2.73 -6.92 -11.78
C ASP A 244 3.83 -6.79 -12.84
N LEU A 245 4.60 -7.85 -13.05
CA LEU A 245 5.72 -7.85 -14.00
C LEU A 245 5.31 -8.35 -15.39
N ASP A 246 4.13 -8.92 -15.55
CA ASP A 246 3.62 -9.31 -16.89
C ASP A 246 3.30 -8.02 -17.68
N PRO A 247 3.96 -7.79 -18.83
CA PRO A 247 3.78 -6.56 -19.60
C PRO A 247 2.44 -6.49 -20.35
N ALA A 248 1.81 -7.63 -20.60
CA ALA A 248 0.60 -7.74 -21.39
C ALA A 248 -0.63 -8.08 -20.55
N ASP A 249 -0.58 -9.20 -19.83
CA ASP A 249 -1.72 -9.81 -19.17
C ASP A 249 -1.55 -9.84 -17.65
N LYS A 250 -1.45 -8.65 -17.03
CA LYS A 250 -1.23 -8.52 -15.60
C LYS A 250 -2.28 -9.23 -14.75
N VAL A 251 -3.51 -9.35 -15.23
CA VAL A 251 -4.63 -10.00 -14.54
C VAL A 251 -5.14 -11.15 -15.39
N LYS A 252 -5.17 -12.36 -14.82
CA LYS A 252 -5.73 -13.55 -15.46
C LYS A 252 -6.80 -14.13 -14.53
N ILE A 253 -8.00 -14.35 -15.08
CA ILE A 253 -9.13 -14.91 -14.37
C ILE A 253 -9.37 -16.32 -14.88
N TYR A 254 -9.30 -17.29 -13.98
CA TYR A 254 -9.45 -18.71 -14.29
C TYR A 254 -10.83 -19.20 -13.82
N ASP A 255 -11.62 -19.78 -14.69
CA ASP A 255 -12.83 -20.49 -14.36
C ASP A 255 -12.49 -21.90 -13.88
N LYS A 256 -11.79 -21.97 -12.76
CA LYS A 256 -11.38 -23.20 -12.08
C LYS A 256 -11.88 -23.17 -10.65
N GLY A 257 -12.28 -24.33 -10.14
CA GLY A 257 -12.77 -24.43 -8.77
C GLY A 257 -13.11 -25.87 -8.40
N ILE A 258 -13.59 -26.02 -7.18
CA ILE A 258 -14.02 -27.31 -6.62
C ILE A 258 -15.55 -27.25 -6.44
N MET A 259 -16.27 -28.23 -7.02
CA MET A 259 -17.67 -28.41 -6.77
C MET A 259 -17.85 -29.51 -5.69
N LEU A 260 -18.48 -29.12 -4.59
CA LEU A 260 -18.88 -30.08 -3.56
C LEU A 260 -20.26 -30.59 -3.90
N SER A 261 -20.39 -31.85 -4.31
CA SER A 261 -21.69 -32.51 -4.50
C SER A 261 -22.35 -32.71 -3.14
N LYS A 262 -23.50 -32.08 -2.90
CA LYS A 262 -24.39 -32.40 -1.76
C LYS A 262 -25.13 -33.70 -2.08
N THR A 263 -24.48 -34.81 -1.95
CA THR A 263 -25.17 -36.13 -2.03
C THR A 263 -25.81 -36.46 -0.68
N SER A 264 -27.05 -36.95 -0.71
CA SER A 264 -27.84 -37.32 0.46
C SER A 264 -27.11 -38.31 1.37
N LYS A 265 -27.41 -38.27 2.67
CA LYS A 265 -26.80 -39.01 3.79
C LYS A 265 -26.63 -40.53 3.67
N LYS A 266 -26.85 -41.16 2.50
CA LYS A 266 -26.81 -42.62 2.31
C LYS A 266 -25.58 -43.18 1.59
N VAL A 267 -24.64 -42.32 1.11
CA VAL A 267 -23.40 -42.80 0.48
C VAL A 267 -22.20 -42.18 1.21
N VAL A 268 -21.77 -42.87 2.26
CA VAL A 268 -20.79 -42.40 3.26
C VAL A 268 -19.34 -42.38 2.74
N TYR A 269 -19.05 -42.77 1.50
CA TYR A 269 -17.67 -42.92 1.01
C TYR A 269 -17.35 -42.34 -0.36
N GLN A 270 -18.21 -41.49 -0.94
CA GLN A 270 -17.90 -40.78 -2.18
C GLN A 270 -18.36 -39.32 -2.09
N ASN A 271 -17.71 -38.53 -1.27
CA ASN A 271 -17.62 -37.09 -1.54
C ASN A 271 -16.82 -36.94 -2.84
N ILE A 272 -17.49 -36.99 -3.97
CA ILE A 272 -16.86 -36.79 -5.26
C ILE A 272 -16.53 -35.29 -5.33
N ILE A 273 -15.29 -34.96 -5.01
CA ILE A 273 -14.73 -33.65 -5.32
C ILE A 273 -14.61 -33.60 -6.83
N GLN A 274 -15.46 -32.82 -7.48
CA GLN A 274 -15.36 -32.58 -8.92
C GLN A 274 -14.57 -31.32 -9.15
N TYR A 275 -13.51 -31.42 -9.97
CA TYR A 275 -12.78 -30.27 -10.44
C TYR A 275 -13.54 -29.63 -11.60
N ARG A 276 -13.82 -28.34 -11.48
CA ARG A 276 -14.30 -27.55 -12.59
C ARG A 276 -13.08 -27.01 -13.33
N ILE A 277 -12.97 -27.34 -14.61
CA ILE A 277 -11.92 -26.85 -15.53
C ILE A 277 -12.64 -26.11 -16.64
N GLY A 278 -12.62 -24.78 -16.55
CA GLY A 278 -13.16 -23.87 -17.55
C GLY A 278 -12.08 -22.99 -18.18
N ASP A 279 -12.50 -21.93 -18.83
CA ASP A 279 -11.64 -21.01 -19.56
C ASP A 279 -10.77 -20.14 -18.65
N MET A 280 -9.74 -19.56 -19.26
CA MET A 280 -8.97 -18.47 -18.71
C MET A 280 -9.08 -17.27 -19.62
N TYR A 281 -9.27 -16.08 -19.06
CA TYR A 281 -9.24 -14.85 -19.81
C TYR A 281 -8.49 -13.73 -19.07
N ALA A 282 -7.89 -12.83 -19.83
CA ALA A 282 -7.24 -11.63 -19.33
C ALA A 282 -8.15 -10.41 -19.63
N PRO A 283 -8.69 -9.74 -18.60
CA PRO A 283 -9.51 -8.55 -18.82
C PRO A 283 -8.65 -7.38 -19.26
N LYS A 284 -9.19 -6.50 -20.10
CA LYS A 284 -8.56 -5.21 -20.41
C LYS A 284 -8.43 -4.37 -19.13
N ILE A 285 -7.26 -3.82 -18.92
CA ILE A 285 -6.95 -2.93 -17.78
C ILE A 285 -6.57 -1.54 -18.26
N ASP A 286 -6.80 -0.53 -17.43
CA ASP A 286 -6.33 0.83 -17.64
C ASP A 286 -4.84 0.91 -17.26
N ASN A 287 -4.00 1.40 -18.16
CA ASN A 287 -2.55 1.54 -17.98
C ASN A 287 -2.14 2.96 -17.56
N THR A 288 -3.09 3.81 -17.18
CA THR A 288 -2.78 5.14 -16.67
C THR A 288 -1.88 5.03 -15.44
N GLU A 289 -0.87 5.90 -15.34
CA GLU A 289 0.06 5.91 -14.22
C GLU A 289 -0.69 6.04 -12.88
N ALA A 290 -0.47 5.09 -11.98
CA ALA A 290 -1.18 5.01 -10.71
C ALA A 290 -0.99 6.25 -9.83
N LEU A 291 0.22 6.84 -9.82
CA LEU A 291 0.51 8.06 -9.06
C LEU A 291 -0.30 9.25 -9.59
N LYS A 292 -0.46 9.38 -10.90
CA LYS A 292 -1.33 10.40 -11.51
C LYS A 292 -2.77 10.26 -11.04
N ILE A 293 -3.28 9.02 -11.00
CA ILE A 293 -4.63 8.73 -10.52
C ILE A 293 -4.77 9.04 -9.03
N ALA A 294 -3.78 8.64 -8.21
CA ALA A 294 -3.75 8.90 -6.77
C ALA A 294 -3.81 10.40 -6.46
N LEU A 295 -2.98 11.21 -7.14
CA LEU A 295 -2.94 12.66 -6.90
C LEU A 295 -4.18 13.39 -7.45
N THR A 296 -4.78 12.89 -8.53
CA THR A 296 -6.08 13.40 -9.01
C THR A 296 -7.19 13.09 -7.99
N HIS A 297 -7.18 11.87 -7.41
CA HIS A 297 -8.10 11.50 -6.33
C HIS A 297 -7.89 12.36 -5.08
N LEU A 298 -6.63 12.63 -4.69
CA LEU A 298 -6.29 13.55 -3.60
C LEU A 298 -6.95 14.93 -3.84
N ALA A 299 -6.77 15.49 -5.02
CA ALA A 299 -7.33 16.79 -5.37
C ALA A 299 -8.87 16.77 -5.31
N ASP A 300 -9.51 15.75 -5.85
CA ASP A 300 -10.98 15.57 -5.79
C ASP A 300 -11.47 15.49 -4.33
N CYS A 301 -10.78 14.70 -3.49
CA CYS A 301 -11.15 14.57 -2.08
C CYS A 301 -11.09 15.92 -1.33
N ILE A 302 -10.03 16.70 -1.56
CA ILE A 302 -9.88 18.01 -0.90
C ILE A 302 -10.94 19.00 -1.38
N MET A 303 -11.15 19.10 -2.71
CA MET A 303 -12.09 20.04 -3.29
C MET A 303 -13.54 19.73 -2.93
N ASN A 304 -13.89 18.44 -2.88
CA ASN A 304 -15.26 17.97 -2.65
C ASN A 304 -15.49 17.45 -1.22
N LYS A 305 -14.49 17.61 -0.32
CA LYS A 305 -14.54 17.14 1.08
C LYS A 305 -14.92 15.66 1.21
N LYS A 306 -14.42 14.83 0.30
CA LYS A 306 -14.63 13.37 0.31
C LYS A 306 -13.54 12.67 1.09
N ARG A 307 -13.89 11.61 1.80
CA ARG A 307 -12.89 10.77 2.48
C ARG A 307 -12.02 10.04 1.45
N PRO A 308 -10.67 10.08 1.61
CA PRO A 308 -9.77 9.35 0.73
C PRO A 308 -9.90 7.83 0.84
N ILE A 309 -9.69 7.11 -0.26
CA ILE A 309 -9.63 5.65 -0.24
C ILE A 309 -8.41 5.17 0.55
N THR A 310 -7.29 5.88 0.43
CA THR A 310 -6.04 5.59 1.15
C THR A 310 -5.86 6.56 2.32
N ASP A 311 -6.86 6.66 3.18
CA ASP A 311 -6.84 7.54 4.34
C ASP A 311 -5.93 7.04 5.47
N GLY A 312 -5.84 7.80 6.55
CA GLY A 312 -5.05 7.42 7.73
C GLY A 312 -5.46 6.07 8.33
N GLU A 313 -6.76 5.74 8.32
CA GLU A 313 -7.28 4.47 8.82
C GLU A 313 -6.80 3.27 7.99
N SER A 314 -6.76 3.42 6.66
CA SER A 314 -6.19 2.38 5.79
C SER A 314 -4.69 2.18 6.07
N GLY A 315 -3.95 3.27 6.29
CA GLY A 315 -2.55 3.21 6.71
C GLY A 315 -2.38 2.53 8.08
N LEU A 316 -3.24 2.85 9.04
CA LEU A 316 -3.23 2.24 10.38
C LEU A 316 -3.47 0.73 10.32
N ARG A 317 -4.42 0.25 9.51
CA ARG A 317 -4.68 -1.20 9.34
C ARG A 317 -3.46 -1.93 8.80
N VAL A 318 -2.75 -1.33 7.85
CA VAL A 318 -1.48 -1.88 7.35
C VAL A 318 -0.43 -1.93 8.46
N VAL A 319 -0.21 -0.85 9.19
CA VAL A 319 0.80 -0.79 10.27
C VAL A 319 0.49 -1.76 11.40
N ARG A 320 -0.79 -1.99 11.75
CA ARG A 320 -1.19 -3.01 12.73
C ARG A 320 -0.72 -4.41 12.36
N ILE A 321 -0.84 -4.78 11.08
CA ILE A 321 -0.37 -6.08 10.59
C ILE A 321 1.17 -6.15 10.60
N LEU A 322 1.86 -5.08 10.19
CA LEU A 322 3.33 -5.02 10.22
C LEU A 322 3.88 -5.16 11.64
N GLU A 323 3.33 -4.39 12.59
CA GLU A 323 3.76 -4.43 14.00
C GLU A 323 3.44 -5.79 14.64
N ALA A 324 2.30 -6.41 14.28
CA ALA A 324 1.96 -7.74 14.75
C ALA A 324 2.89 -8.82 14.16
N ALA A 325 3.32 -8.69 12.90
CA ALA A 325 4.29 -9.57 12.27
C ALA A 325 5.66 -9.49 12.96
N ASP A 326 6.17 -8.29 13.22
CA ASP A 326 7.40 -8.09 13.99
C ASP A 326 7.32 -8.72 15.39
N ARG A 327 6.19 -8.52 16.07
CA ARG A 327 5.96 -9.12 17.41
C ARG A 327 5.90 -10.64 17.34
N SER A 328 5.35 -11.22 16.29
CA SER A 328 5.30 -12.65 16.07
C SER A 328 6.71 -13.23 15.89
N ILE A 329 7.52 -12.63 15.01
CA ILE A 329 8.92 -13.05 14.77
C ILE A 329 9.71 -12.99 16.07
N LYS A 330 9.69 -11.85 16.78
CA LYS A 330 10.42 -11.68 18.05
C LYS A 330 10.02 -12.68 19.14
N LYS A 331 8.84 -13.28 19.02
CA LYS A 331 8.33 -14.31 19.96
C LYS A 331 8.41 -15.73 19.38
N GLY A 332 9.21 -15.96 18.35
CA GLY A 332 9.44 -17.29 17.77
C GLY A 332 8.28 -17.80 16.89
N GLY A 333 7.54 -16.91 16.25
CA GLY A 333 6.47 -17.28 15.30
C GLY A 333 5.12 -17.57 15.93
N ILE A 334 4.85 -17.07 17.14
CA ILE A 334 3.56 -17.29 17.79
C ILE A 334 2.46 -16.39 17.19
N LYS A 335 1.22 -16.83 17.34
CA LYS A 335 0.03 -16.08 16.91
C LYS A 335 -0.14 -14.79 17.74
N ILE A 336 -0.28 -13.67 17.04
CA ILE A 336 -0.56 -12.34 17.63
C ILE A 336 -1.97 -11.92 17.22
N ALA A 337 -2.81 -11.57 18.18
CA ALA A 337 -4.14 -10.99 17.91
C ALA A 337 -4.00 -9.53 17.41
N LEU A 338 -4.91 -9.14 16.50
CA LEU A 338 -5.04 -7.81 15.92
C LEU A 338 -6.14 -6.99 16.61
#